data_23219083709ad0a16719967bfe49437a
#
_entry.id   23219083709ad0a16719967bfe49437a
#
_cell.length_a   1.000
_cell.length_b   1.000
_cell.length_c   1.000
_cell.angle_alpha   90.00
_cell.angle_beta   90.00
_cell.angle_gamma   90.00
#
_symmetry.space_group_name_H-M   'P 1'
#
loop_
_entity.id
_entity.type
_entity.pdbx_description
1 polymer ?
#
loop_
_entity_poly.entity_id
_entity_poly.type
_entity_poly.pdbx_seq_one_letter_code
_entity_poly.pdbx_strand_id
1 'polypeptide(L)'
;MDTTIREKIIQEFLTRAALIRVSSPQVYATDIGGKVLRARPKVDPGELPCVVLWPQVEDAESKYGRQLCKMTLKIEGVVEYGAADPSETAEKILGDLIYCFVSPSWDRRRLIVGASPVAYANPYAESVVYTGGGTNDYPEGAEIAIGVHINLIVSYYTQIGNPYAQ
;
A
#
# COMPACT_ATOMS: atom_id res chain seq x y z
N MET A 1 -10.60 -19.97 12.91
CA MET A 1 -10.13 -20.22 11.52
C MET A 1 -8.87 -19.42 11.32
N ASP A 2 -7.80 -20.07 10.90
CA ASP A 2 -6.53 -19.36 10.73
C ASP A 2 -6.59 -18.42 9.51
N THR A 3 -5.93 -17.28 9.62
CA THR A 3 -5.85 -16.29 8.55
C THR A 3 -4.73 -16.68 7.59
N THR A 4 -4.97 -16.63 6.28
CA THR A 4 -3.94 -16.93 5.27
C THR A 4 -2.76 -15.97 5.37
N ILE A 5 -1.58 -16.39 4.92
CA ILE A 5 -0.38 -15.52 4.87
C ILE A 5 -0.66 -14.28 4.01
N ARG A 6 -1.32 -14.46 2.87
CA ARG A 6 -1.76 -13.35 2.01
C ARG A 6 -2.60 -12.33 2.77
N GLU A 7 -3.59 -12.79 3.54
CA GLU A 7 -4.45 -11.88 4.33
C GLU A 7 -3.67 -11.17 5.43
N LYS A 8 -2.75 -11.86 6.12
CA LYS A 8 -1.87 -11.23 7.11
C LYS A 8 -1.03 -10.10 6.49
N ILE A 9 -0.49 -10.33 5.29
CA ILE A 9 0.24 -9.31 4.52
C ILE A 9 -0.66 -8.11 4.24
N ILE A 10 -1.88 -8.33 3.75
CA ILE A 10 -2.83 -7.26 3.44
C ILE A 10 -3.19 -6.46 4.70
N GLN A 11 -3.42 -7.12 5.83
CA GLN A 11 -3.72 -6.45 7.10
C GLN A 11 -2.56 -5.55 7.56
N GLU A 12 -1.31 -5.98 7.37
CA GLU A 12 -0.15 -5.14 7.64
C GLU A 12 -0.09 -3.90 6.74
N PHE A 13 -0.42 -4.04 5.45
CA PHE A 13 -0.51 -2.90 4.54
C PHE A 13 -1.63 -1.93 4.93
N LEU A 14 -2.80 -2.43 5.36
CA LEU A 14 -3.91 -1.60 5.86
C LEU A 14 -3.50 -0.82 7.12
N THR A 15 -2.85 -1.49 8.05
CA THR A 15 -2.34 -0.87 9.28
C THR A 15 -1.31 0.22 8.97
N ARG A 16 -0.42 -0.04 8.03
CA ARG A 16 0.60 0.92 7.61
C ARG A 16 -0.01 2.13 6.89
N ALA A 17 -0.99 1.91 6.02
CA ALA A 17 -1.70 3.00 5.33
C ALA A 17 -2.31 4.01 6.31
N ALA A 18 -2.82 3.55 7.44
CA ALA A 18 -3.40 4.39 8.46
C ALA A 18 -2.41 5.36 9.13
N LEU A 19 -1.11 5.15 8.96
CA LEU A 19 -0.06 6.03 9.47
C LEU A 19 0.18 7.27 8.59
N ILE A 20 -0.35 7.32 7.37
CA ILE A 20 -0.21 8.47 6.46
C ILE A 20 -1.06 9.62 6.97
N ARG A 21 -0.50 10.38 7.90
CA ARG A 21 -1.16 11.54 8.52
C ARG A 21 -0.17 12.66 8.73
N VAL A 22 -0.64 13.87 8.53
CA VAL A 22 0.13 15.07 8.89
C VAL A 22 0.25 15.12 10.41
N SER A 23 1.46 14.98 10.91
CA SER A 23 1.77 14.95 12.34
C SER A 23 3.09 15.67 12.62
N SER A 24 3.38 15.93 13.89
CA SER A 24 4.67 16.48 14.30
C SER A 24 5.53 15.37 14.95
N PRO A 25 6.78 15.13 14.51
CA PRO A 25 7.44 15.76 13.36
C PRO A 25 6.77 15.37 12.04
N GLN A 26 6.69 16.30 11.10
CA GLN A 26 6.01 16.08 9.83
C GLN A 26 6.82 15.11 8.96
N VAL A 27 6.25 13.94 8.72
CA VAL A 27 6.80 12.91 7.83
C VAL A 27 5.99 12.81 6.55
N TYR A 28 4.66 12.94 6.66
CA TYR A 28 3.70 12.89 5.56
C TYR A 28 3.15 14.28 5.25
N ALA A 29 2.85 14.52 3.98
CA ALA A 29 2.30 15.77 3.49
C ALA A 29 0.76 15.78 3.46
N THR A 30 0.12 14.61 3.55
CA THR A 30 -1.33 14.43 3.43
C THR A 30 -1.91 13.59 4.56
N ASP A 31 -3.23 13.66 4.75
CA ASP A 31 -3.99 12.90 5.74
C ASP A 31 -4.77 11.72 5.13
N ILE A 32 -4.33 11.19 3.99
CA ILE A 32 -5.05 10.11 3.29
C ILE A 32 -5.24 8.84 4.13
N GLY A 33 -4.37 8.59 5.11
CA GLY A 33 -4.51 7.49 6.07
C GLY A 33 -5.62 7.67 7.10
N GLY A 34 -6.35 8.80 7.06
CA GLY A 34 -7.51 9.03 7.92
C GLY A 34 -8.61 8.00 7.75
N LYS A 35 -8.76 7.49 6.52
CA LYS A 35 -9.65 6.38 6.19
C LYS A 35 -8.94 5.40 5.27
N VAL A 36 -8.97 4.14 5.62
CA VAL A 36 -8.34 3.06 4.84
C VAL A 36 -9.41 2.09 4.39
N LEU A 37 -9.51 1.90 3.09
CA LEU A 37 -10.52 1.08 2.43
C LEU A 37 -9.85 -0.08 1.69
N ARG A 38 -10.60 -1.15 1.45
CA ARG A 38 -10.14 -2.30 0.70
C ARG A 38 -11.09 -2.62 -0.44
N ALA A 39 -10.56 -2.72 -1.66
CA ALA A 39 -11.28 -3.14 -2.86
C ALA A 39 -12.63 -2.43 -3.05
N ARG A 40 -12.65 -1.11 -2.85
CA ARG A 40 -13.86 -0.30 -3.01
C ARG A 40 -13.93 0.27 -4.43
N PRO A 41 -14.82 -0.22 -5.29
CA PRO A 41 -14.95 0.26 -6.67
C PRO A 41 -15.46 1.71 -6.77
N LYS A 42 -16.12 2.18 -5.71
CA LYS A 42 -16.57 3.56 -5.59
C LYS A 42 -16.28 4.08 -4.19
N VAL A 43 -15.69 5.25 -4.13
CA VAL A 43 -15.47 5.99 -2.89
C VAL A 43 -16.47 7.13 -2.82
N ASP A 44 -17.23 7.20 -1.74
CA ASP A 44 -18.18 8.27 -1.53
C ASP A 44 -17.45 9.56 -1.08
N PRO A 45 -17.95 10.76 -1.44
CA PRO A 45 -17.31 12.02 -1.05
C PRO A 45 -17.06 12.15 0.45
N GLY A 46 -17.95 11.63 1.29
CA GLY A 46 -17.79 11.61 2.75
C GLY A 46 -16.72 10.67 3.28
N GLU A 47 -16.10 9.88 2.41
CA GLU A 47 -14.99 8.97 2.74
C GLU A 47 -13.60 9.56 2.42
N LEU A 48 -13.56 10.75 1.83
CA LEU A 48 -12.34 11.45 1.50
C LEU A 48 -11.81 12.29 2.69
N PRO A 49 -10.50 12.44 2.83
CA PRO A 49 -9.43 11.75 2.11
C PRO A 49 -9.27 10.30 2.55
N CYS A 50 -8.83 9.44 1.65
CA CYS A 50 -8.68 8.01 1.97
C CYS A 50 -7.55 7.33 1.20
N VAL A 51 -7.17 6.15 1.68
CA VAL A 51 -6.35 5.17 0.95
C VAL A 51 -7.19 3.96 0.61
N VAL A 52 -7.08 3.46 -0.61
CA VAL A 52 -7.76 2.25 -1.07
C VAL A 52 -6.72 1.22 -1.49
N LEU A 53 -6.77 0.03 -0.89
CA LEU A 53 -5.93 -1.10 -1.25
C LEU A 53 -6.68 -2.05 -2.18
N TRP A 54 -6.02 -2.43 -3.28
CA TRP A 54 -6.53 -3.34 -4.29
C TRP A 54 -5.61 -4.56 -4.43
N PRO A 55 -5.77 -5.62 -3.61
CA PRO A 55 -5.11 -6.89 -3.85
C PRO A 55 -5.60 -7.47 -5.18
N GLN A 56 -4.65 -7.74 -6.08
CA GLN A 56 -4.93 -8.21 -7.43
C GLN A 56 -4.47 -9.64 -7.63
N VAL A 57 -4.07 -9.96 -8.85
CA VAL A 57 -3.59 -11.28 -9.28
C VAL A 57 -2.40 -11.75 -8.45
N GLU A 58 -2.35 -13.04 -8.22
CA GLU A 58 -1.24 -13.75 -7.59
C GLU A 58 -0.72 -14.83 -8.52
N ASP A 59 0.56 -14.78 -8.78
CA ASP A 59 1.30 -15.85 -9.43
C ASP A 59 2.01 -16.70 -8.37
N ALA A 60 2.03 -18.01 -8.57
CA ALA A 60 2.67 -18.94 -7.65
C ALA A 60 3.55 -19.93 -8.38
N GLU A 61 4.74 -20.17 -7.84
CA GLU A 61 5.69 -21.17 -8.35
C GLU A 61 6.29 -21.99 -7.21
N SER A 62 6.55 -23.28 -7.47
CA SER A 62 7.26 -24.14 -6.51
C SER A 62 8.75 -23.79 -6.51
N LYS A 63 9.30 -23.49 -5.34
CA LYS A 63 10.71 -23.11 -5.18
C LYS A 63 11.26 -23.62 -3.84
N TYR A 64 12.32 -24.41 -3.92
CA TYR A 64 12.98 -24.96 -2.73
C TYR A 64 12.06 -25.68 -1.73
N GLY A 65 11.09 -26.47 -2.24
CA GLY A 65 10.13 -27.19 -1.40
C GLY A 65 9.04 -26.32 -0.76
N ARG A 66 8.95 -25.06 -1.16
CA ARG A 66 7.90 -24.12 -0.77
C ARG A 66 7.20 -23.55 -2.01
N GLN A 67 6.12 -22.88 -1.79
CA GLN A 67 5.43 -22.11 -2.82
C GLN A 67 5.82 -20.64 -2.69
N LEU A 68 6.50 -20.11 -3.70
CA LEU A 68 6.75 -18.67 -3.83
C LEU A 68 5.54 -18.03 -4.49
N CYS A 69 4.88 -17.14 -3.78
CA CYS A 69 3.74 -16.37 -4.25
C CYS A 69 4.18 -14.93 -4.53
N LYS A 70 3.68 -14.36 -5.62
CA LYS A 70 3.89 -12.96 -6.02
C LYS A 70 2.54 -12.30 -6.22
N MET A 71 2.12 -11.51 -5.26
CA MET A 71 0.86 -10.77 -5.32
C MET A 71 1.07 -9.38 -5.88
N THR A 72 0.30 -9.00 -6.89
CA THR A 72 0.21 -7.61 -7.33
C THR A 72 -0.72 -6.86 -6.38
N LEU A 73 -0.27 -5.72 -5.88
CA LEU A 73 -1.03 -4.84 -5.00
C LEU A 73 -1.02 -3.44 -5.57
N LYS A 74 -2.21 -2.89 -5.88
CA LYS A 74 -2.39 -1.49 -6.23
C LYS A 74 -2.85 -0.75 -4.98
N ILE A 75 -2.24 0.40 -4.70
CA ILE A 75 -2.61 1.27 -3.58
C ILE A 75 -2.91 2.65 -4.14
N GLU A 76 -4.09 3.17 -3.84
CA GLU A 76 -4.56 4.47 -4.28
C GLU A 76 -4.72 5.41 -3.10
N GLY A 77 -4.20 6.63 -3.22
CA GLY A 77 -4.53 7.75 -2.35
C GLY A 77 -5.53 8.65 -3.06
N VAL A 78 -6.61 9.02 -2.39
CA VAL A 78 -7.67 9.86 -2.96
C VAL A 78 -7.98 11.00 -2.02
N VAL A 79 -7.99 12.22 -2.55
CA VAL A 79 -8.37 13.43 -1.82
C VAL A 79 -9.45 14.20 -2.58
N GLU A 80 -10.21 15.01 -1.87
CA GLU A 80 -11.17 15.92 -2.49
C GLU A 80 -10.46 16.97 -3.33
N TYR A 81 -11.03 17.31 -4.50
CA TYR A 81 -10.55 18.41 -5.32
C TYR A 81 -10.82 19.73 -4.58
N GLY A 82 -9.78 20.48 -4.33
CA GLY A 82 -9.83 21.71 -3.53
C GLY A 82 -9.20 22.91 -4.22
N ALA A 83 -8.96 23.98 -3.45
CA ALA A 83 -8.35 25.22 -3.94
C ALA A 83 -6.84 25.12 -4.23
N ALA A 84 -6.19 24.02 -3.82
CA ALA A 84 -4.77 23.79 -4.09
C ALA A 84 -4.54 23.32 -5.52
N ASP A 85 -3.32 23.51 -6.04
CA ASP A 85 -2.92 23.00 -7.35
C ASP A 85 -3.08 21.48 -7.39
N PRO A 86 -3.88 20.92 -8.31
CA PRO A 86 -4.10 19.49 -8.40
C PRO A 86 -2.83 18.69 -8.65
N SER A 87 -1.92 19.23 -9.44
CA SER A 87 -0.64 18.58 -9.76
C SER A 87 0.26 18.52 -8.53
N GLU A 88 0.37 19.60 -7.77
CA GLU A 88 1.13 19.62 -6.52
C GLU A 88 0.53 18.65 -5.49
N THR A 89 -0.80 18.60 -5.40
CA THR A 89 -1.49 17.68 -4.51
C THR A 89 -1.24 16.22 -4.90
N ALA A 90 -1.29 15.90 -6.19
CA ALA A 90 -0.98 14.57 -6.70
C ALA A 90 0.44 14.14 -6.37
N GLU A 91 1.43 15.02 -6.56
CA GLU A 91 2.82 14.73 -6.21
C GLU A 91 3.03 14.48 -4.70
N LYS A 92 2.33 15.23 -3.85
CA LYS A 92 2.35 14.99 -2.39
C LYS A 92 1.79 13.62 -2.03
N ILE A 93 0.66 13.23 -2.63
CA ILE A 93 0.07 11.90 -2.41
C ILE A 93 1.01 10.81 -2.89
N LEU A 94 1.58 10.96 -4.09
CA LEU A 94 2.53 9.99 -4.64
C LEU A 94 3.76 9.84 -3.73
N GLY A 95 4.31 10.95 -3.27
CA GLY A 95 5.42 10.97 -2.33
C GLY A 95 5.11 10.23 -1.02
N ASP A 96 3.94 10.48 -0.45
CA ASP A 96 3.50 9.84 0.79
C ASP A 96 3.30 8.33 0.62
N LEU A 97 2.70 7.89 -0.49
CA LEU A 97 2.53 6.47 -0.80
C LEU A 97 3.88 5.77 -0.98
N ILE A 98 4.80 6.37 -1.74
CA ILE A 98 6.15 5.83 -1.93
C ILE A 98 6.90 5.77 -0.60
N TYR A 99 6.89 6.84 0.18
CA TYR A 99 7.55 6.86 1.48
C TYR A 99 6.99 5.80 2.43
N CYS A 100 5.66 5.65 2.45
CA CYS A 100 4.99 4.68 3.32
C CYS A 100 5.29 3.23 2.95
N PHE A 101 5.24 2.89 1.66
CA PHE A 101 5.20 1.49 1.23
C PHE A 101 6.46 0.99 0.53
N VAL A 102 7.31 1.90 0.04
CA VAL A 102 8.53 1.55 -0.71
C VAL A 102 9.79 1.74 0.13
N SER A 103 9.66 2.29 1.32
CA SER A 103 10.78 2.48 2.24
C SER A 103 11.51 1.16 2.51
N PRO A 104 12.86 1.17 2.60
CA PRO A 104 13.65 0.00 2.95
C PRO A 104 13.24 -0.72 4.23
N SER A 105 12.50 -0.05 5.09
CA SER A 105 11.96 -0.62 6.34
C SER A 105 10.92 -1.74 6.14
N TRP A 106 10.38 -1.90 4.93
CA TRP A 106 9.49 -3.00 4.57
C TRP A 106 10.22 -4.24 4.10
N ASP A 107 11.48 -4.11 3.71
CA ASP A 107 12.28 -5.25 3.27
C ASP A 107 12.99 -5.86 4.48
N ARG A 108 12.60 -7.06 4.87
CA ARG A 108 13.23 -7.84 5.96
C ARG A 108 14.74 -7.96 5.81
N ARG A 109 15.25 -7.96 4.58
CA ARG A 109 16.68 -8.09 4.27
C ARG A 109 17.45 -6.80 4.51
N ARG A 110 16.76 -5.67 4.59
CA ARG A 110 17.33 -4.35 4.76
C ARG A 110 17.15 -3.76 6.15
N LEU A 111 16.80 -4.57 7.14
CA LEU A 111 16.81 -4.17 8.54
C LEU A 111 18.25 -3.78 8.93
N ILE A 112 18.58 -2.52 8.69
CA ILE A 112 19.81 -1.90 9.18
C ILE A 112 19.65 -1.80 10.68
N VAL A 113 20.49 -2.56 11.39
CA VAL A 113 20.62 -2.47 12.85
C VAL A 113 20.89 -1.00 13.20
N GLY A 114 19.98 -0.36 13.92
CA GLY A 114 20.09 1.05 14.30
C GLY A 114 19.12 2.02 13.61
N ALA A 115 18.29 1.56 12.68
CA ALA A 115 17.21 2.39 12.15
C ALA A 115 16.13 2.62 13.22
N SER A 116 15.55 3.82 13.21
CA SER A 116 14.52 4.28 14.13
C SER A 116 13.41 3.22 14.34
N PRO A 117 12.87 3.09 15.57
CA PRO A 117 11.91 2.02 15.94
C PRO A 117 10.56 2.05 15.22
N VAL A 118 10.38 2.92 14.23
CA VAL A 118 9.14 3.05 13.44
C VAL A 118 9.18 2.23 12.14
N ALA A 119 10.27 1.52 11.88
CA ALA A 119 10.43 0.69 10.70
C ALA A 119 9.64 -0.63 10.86
N TYR A 120 8.42 -0.68 10.36
CA TYR A 120 7.65 -1.90 10.25
C TYR A 120 8.10 -2.69 9.02
N ALA A 121 8.99 -3.65 9.21
CA ALA A 121 9.14 -4.71 8.22
C ALA A 121 7.84 -5.52 8.18
N ASN A 122 7.32 -5.83 6.99
CA ASN A 122 6.21 -6.76 6.89
C ASN A 122 6.72 -8.16 7.29
N PRO A 123 6.25 -8.74 8.41
CA PRO A 123 6.82 -9.97 8.94
C PRO A 123 6.56 -11.19 8.06
N TYR A 124 5.62 -11.09 7.12
CA TYR A 124 5.16 -12.18 6.26
C TYR A 124 5.66 -12.06 4.83
N ALA A 125 6.10 -10.89 4.39
CA ALA A 125 6.61 -10.67 3.04
C ALA A 125 8.12 -10.92 2.97
N GLU A 126 8.55 -11.58 1.90
CA GLU A 126 9.96 -11.74 1.55
C GLU A 126 10.52 -10.48 0.91
N SER A 127 9.74 -9.86 0.02
CA SER A 127 10.10 -8.60 -0.63
C SER A 127 8.86 -7.82 -1.06
N VAL A 128 9.04 -6.49 -1.14
CA VAL A 128 8.08 -5.56 -1.73
C VAL A 128 8.82 -4.76 -2.80
N VAL A 129 8.35 -4.85 -4.04
CA VAL A 129 8.97 -4.19 -5.19
C VAL A 129 8.01 -3.16 -5.76
N TYR A 130 8.45 -1.91 -5.83
CA TYR A 130 7.74 -0.83 -6.49
C TYR A 130 7.89 -0.96 -8.02
N THR A 131 6.79 -1.03 -8.73
CA THR A 131 6.76 -1.22 -10.18
C THR A 131 6.29 -0.01 -10.95
N GLY A 132 5.89 1.03 -10.27
CA GLY A 132 5.45 2.29 -10.86
C GLY A 132 4.18 2.82 -10.22
N GLY A 133 3.80 4.01 -10.65
CA GLY A 133 2.61 4.69 -10.18
C GLY A 133 2.37 5.98 -10.96
N GLY A 134 1.35 6.70 -10.60
CA GLY A 134 1.00 7.95 -11.23
C GLY A 134 -0.39 8.42 -10.89
N THR A 135 -0.79 9.52 -11.52
CA THR A 135 -2.14 10.07 -11.39
C THR A 135 -3.15 9.15 -12.08
N ASN A 136 -4.27 8.93 -11.44
CA ASN A 136 -5.37 8.18 -12.04
C ASN A 136 -6.06 9.04 -13.10
N ASP A 137 -6.46 8.39 -14.21
CA ASP A 137 -7.36 9.01 -15.15
C ASP A 137 -8.75 9.15 -14.52
N TYR A 138 -9.27 10.36 -14.52
CA TYR A 138 -10.64 10.61 -14.08
C TYR A 138 -11.60 10.41 -15.24
N PRO A 139 -12.73 9.71 -15.04
CA PRO A 139 -13.80 9.73 -16.01
C PRO A 139 -14.29 11.17 -16.22
N GLU A 140 -14.54 11.57 -17.44
CA GLU A 140 -15.12 12.87 -17.77
C GLU A 140 -16.35 13.13 -16.90
N GLY A 141 -16.37 14.25 -16.20
CA GLY A 141 -17.46 14.65 -15.29
C GLY A 141 -17.38 14.17 -13.86
N ALA A 142 -16.30 13.50 -13.45
CA ALA A 142 -16.05 13.10 -12.06
C ALA A 142 -15.03 14.03 -11.37
N GLU A 143 -15.29 15.31 -11.37
CA GLU A 143 -14.35 16.37 -10.93
C GLU A 143 -14.23 16.51 -9.41
N ILE A 144 -14.56 15.50 -8.63
CA ILE A 144 -14.72 15.67 -7.18
C ILE A 144 -13.44 15.28 -6.42
N ALA A 145 -12.55 14.52 -7.04
CA ALA A 145 -11.41 13.96 -6.34
C ALA A 145 -10.13 13.90 -7.20
N ILE A 146 -8.99 13.97 -6.52
CA ILE A 146 -7.66 13.69 -7.09
C ILE A 146 -7.25 12.31 -6.59
N GLY A 147 -6.91 11.40 -7.49
CA GLY A 147 -6.43 10.08 -7.19
C GLY A 147 -5.04 9.83 -7.75
N VAL A 148 -4.23 9.16 -6.97
CA VAL A 148 -2.88 8.74 -7.33
C VAL A 148 -2.71 7.30 -6.89
N HIS A 149 -2.02 6.50 -7.67
CA HIS A 149 -1.76 5.11 -7.32
C HIS A 149 -0.29 4.76 -7.41
N ILE A 150 0.07 3.73 -6.67
CA ILE A 150 1.31 2.98 -6.82
C ILE A 150 0.98 1.50 -7.05
N ASN A 151 1.85 0.82 -7.78
CA ASN A 151 1.78 -0.61 -7.99
C ASN A 151 2.98 -1.30 -7.32
N LEU A 152 2.70 -2.35 -6.58
CA LEU A 152 3.68 -3.13 -5.87
C LEU A 152 3.57 -4.61 -6.27
N ILE A 153 4.70 -5.30 -6.30
CA ILE A 153 4.75 -6.76 -6.29
C ILE A 153 5.25 -7.20 -4.92
N VAL A 154 4.41 -7.94 -4.21
CA VAL A 154 4.70 -8.47 -2.88
C VAL A 154 4.97 -9.96 -3.00
N SER A 155 6.21 -10.36 -2.72
CA SER A 155 6.62 -11.76 -2.75
C SER A 155 6.63 -12.35 -1.34
N TYR A 156 6.15 -13.57 -1.19
CA TYR A 156 6.11 -14.28 0.07
C TYR A 156 6.10 -15.80 -0.16
N TYR A 157 6.44 -16.55 0.87
CA TYR A 157 6.41 -18.00 0.81
C TYR A 157 5.23 -18.55 1.59
N THR A 158 4.68 -19.67 1.09
CA THR A 158 3.79 -20.55 1.84
C THR A 158 4.28 -21.99 1.72
N GLN A 159 3.79 -22.87 2.57
CA GLN A 159 3.95 -24.30 2.34
C GLN A 159 3.10 -24.73 1.14
N ILE A 160 3.58 -25.68 0.35
CA ILE A 160 2.85 -26.19 -0.81
C ILE A 160 1.50 -26.75 -0.36
N GLY A 161 0.42 -26.20 -0.93
CA GLY A 161 -0.95 -26.60 -0.60
C GLY A 161 -1.47 -26.13 0.76
N ASN A 162 -0.69 -25.32 1.49
CA ASN A 162 -1.11 -24.76 2.77
C ASN A 162 -0.90 -23.22 2.81
N PRO A 163 -1.92 -22.42 2.49
CA PRO A 163 -1.81 -20.97 2.45
C PRO A 163 -1.76 -20.31 3.84
N TYR A 164 -1.90 -21.09 4.90
CA TYR A 164 -1.90 -20.60 6.29
C TYR A 164 -0.53 -20.67 6.97
N ALA A 165 0.42 -21.36 6.38
CA ALA A 165 1.77 -21.59 6.94
C ALA A 165 2.87 -21.13 5.98
N GLN A 166 3.97 -20.64 6.57
CA GLN A 166 5.24 -20.29 5.90
C GLN A 166 6.31 -21.36 6.11
#